data_224594f5b28fddb3898f0b6fb1e7ad9a
#
_entry.id   224594f5b28fddb3898f0b6fb1e7ad9a
#
_cell.length_a   1.000
_cell.length_b   1.000
_cell.length_c   1.000
_cell.angle_alpha   90.00
_cell.angle_beta   90.00
_cell.angle_gamma   90.00
#
_symmetry.space_group_name_H-M   'P 1'
#
loop_
_entity.id
_entity.type
_entity.pdbx_description
1 polymer ?
#
loop_
_entity_poly.entity_id
_entity_poly.type
_entity_poly.pdbx_seq_one_letter_code
_entity_poly.pdbx_strand_id
1 'polypeptide(L)'
;LHLEHPVYGSRRLAVLLHRQGCQVNRKRIRRLMRVMGIEALYPRGSLSQPGEGHEIFPYLLKEVAINGPNQVWCSDITYIPMQYGFMYLVAVMDWWSRYVLAWELSNTMDAEFCIRAWEQALAHAGKAPLISNTDQGSQFTSPGFVDAVQSAGVEVSMDGRGRWIDNRMIERLWRSLKYEEIYVKEHATLHALEAGLERWFGHYNGWRPHQVLGNLTPQQVYRPQESRRIVKLLNKAA
;
A
#
# COMPACT_ATOMS: atom_id res chain seq x y z
N LEU A 1 9.29 -31.84 -11.32
CA LEU A 1 9.87 -30.49 -11.10
C LEU A 1 8.81 -29.41 -10.92
N HIS A 2 7.77 -29.35 -11.79
CA HIS A 2 6.73 -28.31 -11.61
C HIS A 2 5.86 -28.57 -10.38
N LEU A 3 5.49 -29.83 -10.10
CA LEU A 3 4.75 -30.20 -8.90
C LEU A 3 5.53 -29.93 -7.60
N GLU A 4 6.86 -30.09 -7.63
CA GLU A 4 7.74 -29.80 -6.49
C GLU A 4 8.02 -28.30 -6.34
N HIS A 5 8.03 -27.57 -7.45
CA HIS A 5 8.37 -26.15 -7.52
C HIS A 5 7.34 -25.37 -8.37
N PRO A 6 6.10 -25.26 -7.94
CA PRO A 6 5.02 -24.72 -8.76
C PRO A 6 5.21 -23.22 -9.11
N VAL A 7 6.02 -22.50 -8.33
CA VAL A 7 6.37 -21.08 -8.55
C VAL A 7 7.48 -20.87 -9.59
N TYR A 8 8.08 -21.96 -10.12
CA TYR A 8 9.19 -21.83 -11.05
C TYR A 8 8.73 -21.70 -12.49
N GLY A 9 9.02 -20.56 -13.09
CA GLY A 9 8.79 -20.34 -14.51
C GLY A 9 9.89 -20.97 -15.40
N SER A 10 9.70 -20.87 -16.72
CA SER A 10 10.54 -21.49 -17.75
C SER A 10 12.06 -21.24 -17.60
N ARG A 11 12.48 -20.12 -16.98
CA ARG A 11 13.91 -19.82 -16.76
C ARG A 11 14.51 -20.72 -15.69
N ARG A 12 13.87 -20.83 -14.52
CA ARG A 12 14.33 -21.67 -13.40
C ARG A 12 14.23 -23.15 -13.73
N LEU A 13 13.12 -23.56 -14.38
CA LEU A 13 12.96 -24.95 -14.84
C LEU A 13 14.05 -25.36 -15.86
N ALA A 14 14.49 -24.45 -16.75
CA ALA A 14 15.62 -24.73 -17.65
C ALA A 14 16.90 -25.03 -16.88
N VAL A 15 17.22 -24.22 -15.87
CA VAL A 15 18.41 -24.40 -15.05
C VAL A 15 18.37 -25.73 -14.29
N LEU A 16 17.23 -26.09 -13.70
CA LEU A 16 17.09 -27.35 -12.99
C LEU A 16 17.20 -28.56 -13.91
N LEU A 17 16.58 -28.53 -15.10
CA LEU A 17 16.69 -29.59 -16.07
C LEU A 17 18.15 -29.76 -16.59
N HIS A 18 18.86 -28.66 -16.80
CA HIS A 18 20.29 -28.73 -17.14
C HIS A 18 21.12 -29.40 -16.01
N ARG A 19 20.84 -29.08 -14.74
CA ARG A 19 21.51 -29.75 -13.59
C ARG A 19 21.22 -31.26 -13.53
N GLN A 20 20.06 -31.68 -14.04
CA GLN A 20 19.71 -33.11 -14.18
C GLN A 20 20.21 -33.74 -15.49
N GLY A 21 21.07 -33.06 -16.24
CA GLY A 21 21.62 -33.56 -17.50
C GLY A 21 20.76 -33.36 -18.73
N CYS A 22 19.57 -32.74 -18.60
CA CYS A 22 18.66 -32.51 -19.73
C CYS A 22 19.03 -31.23 -20.47
N GLN A 23 19.62 -31.35 -21.66
CA GLN A 23 19.99 -30.20 -22.52
C GLN A 23 18.77 -29.64 -23.26
N VAL A 24 18.04 -28.74 -22.63
CA VAL A 24 16.84 -28.09 -23.20
C VAL A 24 16.92 -26.58 -23.09
N ASN A 25 16.57 -25.89 -24.18
CA ASN A 25 16.53 -24.44 -24.13
C ASN A 25 15.20 -23.92 -23.53
N ARG A 26 15.22 -22.68 -23.05
CA ARG A 26 14.07 -22.01 -22.45
C ARG A 26 12.86 -21.94 -23.40
N LYS A 27 13.08 -21.76 -24.72
CA LYS A 27 11.98 -21.67 -25.70
C LYS A 27 11.18 -22.98 -25.75
N ARG A 28 11.85 -24.12 -25.73
CA ARG A 28 11.24 -25.45 -25.70
C ARG A 28 10.42 -25.67 -24.42
N ILE A 29 11.00 -25.31 -23.26
CA ILE A 29 10.30 -25.44 -21.98
C ILE A 29 9.04 -24.56 -21.95
N ARG A 30 9.13 -23.31 -22.41
CA ARG A 30 7.97 -22.42 -22.49
C ARG A 30 6.87 -22.97 -23.37
N ARG A 31 7.24 -23.59 -24.52
CA ARG A 31 6.28 -24.26 -25.40
C ARG A 31 5.63 -25.47 -24.70
N LEU A 32 6.42 -26.31 -24.05
CA LEU A 32 5.92 -27.48 -23.32
C LEU A 32 4.99 -27.08 -22.17
N MET A 33 5.36 -26.08 -21.38
CA MET A 33 4.49 -25.56 -20.32
C MET A 33 3.12 -25.14 -20.89
N ARG A 34 3.11 -24.44 -22.03
CA ARG A 34 1.85 -24.04 -22.69
C ARG A 34 1.02 -25.25 -23.14
N VAL A 35 1.65 -26.24 -23.77
CA VAL A 35 0.96 -27.47 -24.23
C VAL A 35 0.37 -28.27 -23.07
N MET A 36 1.07 -28.31 -21.94
CA MET A 36 0.62 -29.00 -20.72
C MET A 36 -0.34 -28.18 -19.85
N GLY A 37 -0.68 -26.95 -20.26
CA GLY A 37 -1.48 -26.05 -19.43
C GLY A 37 -0.81 -25.64 -18.11
N ILE A 38 0.52 -25.70 -18.03
CA ILE A 38 1.30 -25.41 -16.82
C ILE A 38 1.73 -23.95 -16.86
N GLU A 39 1.36 -23.21 -15.80
CA GLU A 39 1.86 -21.85 -15.54
C GLU A 39 2.56 -21.82 -14.19
N ALA A 40 3.58 -20.95 -14.06
CA ALA A 40 4.18 -20.69 -12.76
C ALA A 40 3.14 -20.01 -11.86
N LEU A 41 2.94 -20.57 -10.67
CA LEU A 41 2.09 -19.96 -9.67
C LEU A 41 2.80 -18.74 -9.10
N TYR A 42 2.54 -17.58 -9.68
CA TYR A 42 2.79 -16.32 -9.03
C TYR A 42 1.49 -15.88 -8.37
N PRO A 43 1.52 -15.24 -7.19
CA PRO A 43 0.44 -14.35 -6.83
C PRO A 43 0.35 -13.37 -8.01
N ARG A 44 -0.62 -13.56 -8.88
CA ARG A 44 -1.00 -12.50 -9.81
C ARG A 44 -1.55 -11.44 -8.89
N GLY A 45 -0.82 -10.32 -8.74
CA GLY A 45 -1.47 -9.12 -8.30
C GLY A 45 -2.71 -9.02 -9.18
N SER A 46 -3.90 -9.09 -8.61
CA SER A 46 -5.11 -8.75 -9.34
C SER A 46 -4.84 -7.35 -9.81
N LEU A 47 -4.60 -7.20 -11.10
CA LEU A 47 -4.63 -5.91 -11.72
C LEU A 47 -6.06 -5.47 -11.54
N SER A 48 -6.29 -4.54 -10.62
CA SER A 48 -7.55 -3.84 -10.48
C SER A 48 -7.86 -3.33 -11.88
N GLN A 49 -8.82 -3.95 -12.56
CA GLN A 49 -9.28 -3.43 -13.83
C GLN A 49 -10.22 -2.30 -13.47
N PRO A 50 -10.08 -1.11 -14.10
CA PRO A 50 -11.10 -0.08 -13.98
C PRO A 50 -12.44 -0.71 -14.33
N GLY A 51 -13.46 -0.50 -13.50
CA GLY A 51 -14.81 -0.91 -13.85
C GLY A 51 -15.21 -0.21 -15.17
N GLU A 52 -15.90 -0.91 -16.06
CA GLU A 52 -16.45 -0.29 -17.26
C GLU A 52 -17.40 0.84 -16.86
N GLY A 53 -17.13 2.06 -17.35
CA GLY A 53 -17.95 3.25 -17.09
C GLY A 53 -17.60 4.07 -15.86
N HIS A 54 -16.48 3.78 -15.16
CA HIS A 54 -16.01 4.61 -14.04
C HIS A 54 -15.31 5.86 -14.55
N GLU A 55 -15.59 7.00 -13.92
CA GLU A 55 -14.92 8.27 -14.20
C GLU A 55 -13.47 8.21 -13.73
N ILE A 56 -12.52 8.57 -14.62
CA ILE A 56 -11.11 8.67 -14.30
C ILE A 56 -10.76 10.14 -14.14
N PHE A 57 -10.27 10.50 -12.98
CA PHE A 57 -9.88 11.88 -12.65
C PHE A 57 -8.44 12.18 -13.13
N PRO A 58 -8.16 13.45 -13.48
CA PRO A 58 -6.83 13.85 -13.92
C PRO A 58 -5.81 13.79 -12.77
N TYR A 59 -4.54 13.61 -13.11
CA TYR A 59 -3.45 13.72 -12.15
C TYR A 59 -3.13 15.20 -11.86
N LEU A 60 -3.44 15.64 -10.65
CA LEU A 60 -3.32 17.05 -10.26
C LEU A 60 -1.96 17.43 -9.69
N LEU A 61 -1.15 16.44 -9.24
CA LEU A 61 0.06 16.73 -8.45
C LEU A 61 1.27 17.16 -9.26
N LYS A 62 1.20 17.23 -10.60
CA LYS A 62 2.34 17.55 -11.46
C LYS A 62 2.96 18.90 -11.17
N GLU A 63 2.13 19.89 -10.82
CA GLU A 63 2.53 21.30 -10.63
C GLU A 63 2.22 21.79 -9.21
N VAL A 64 1.79 20.90 -8.32
CA VAL A 64 1.46 21.27 -6.94
C VAL A 64 2.70 21.26 -6.06
N ALA A 65 3.04 22.39 -5.51
CA ALA A 65 4.08 22.49 -4.49
C ALA A 65 3.55 22.02 -3.14
N ILE A 66 3.90 20.81 -2.73
CA ILE A 66 3.51 20.24 -1.42
C ILE A 66 4.55 20.72 -0.41
N ASN A 67 4.15 21.62 0.50
CA ASN A 67 5.04 22.30 1.46
C ASN A 67 4.54 22.21 2.91
N GLY A 68 3.52 21.41 3.18
CA GLY A 68 2.96 21.20 4.52
C GLY A 68 2.01 20.01 4.62
N PRO A 69 1.69 19.60 5.86
CA PRO A 69 0.74 18.52 6.10
C PRO A 69 -0.69 18.91 5.68
N ASN A 70 -1.48 17.89 5.35
CA ASN A 70 -2.87 18.00 4.91
C ASN A 70 -3.10 18.82 3.63
N GLN A 71 -2.12 18.90 2.75
CA GLN A 71 -2.32 19.38 1.40
C GLN A 71 -2.72 18.23 0.47
N VAL A 72 -2.04 17.11 0.56
CA VAL A 72 -2.32 15.92 -0.24
C VAL A 72 -2.31 14.70 0.67
N TRP A 73 -3.37 13.90 0.58
CA TRP A 73 -3.36 12.54 1.12
C TRP A 73 -3.32 11.54 -0.01
N CYS A 74 -2.58 10.46 0.18
CA CYS A 74 -2.57 9.34 -0.76
C CYS A 74 -3.15 8.09 -0.11
N SER A 75 -3.89 7.32 -0.92
CA SER A 75 -4.47 6.05 -0.49
C SER A 75 -4.11 4.96 -1.48
N ASP A 76 -3.89 3.76 -0.97
CA ASP A 76 -3.57 2.57 -1.77
C ASP A 76 -3.95 1.31 -1.00
N ILE A 77 -4.10 0.19 -1.72
CA ILE A 77 -4.45 -1.11 -1.18
C ILE A 77 -3.28 -2.07 -1.35
N THR A 78 -2.99 -2.85 -0.31
CA THR A 78 -2.03 -3.94 -0.41
C THR A 78 -2.62 -5.26 0.08
N TYR A 79 -2.00 -6.36 -0.33
CA TYR A 79 -2.35 -7.72 0.10
C TYR A 79 -1.45 -8.16 1.23
N ILE A 80 -2.03 -8.75 2.25
CA ILE A 80 -1.32 -9.39 3.35
C ILE A 80 -1.59 -10.90 3.27
N PRO A 81 -0.56 -11.73 3.01
CA PRO A 81 -0.71 -13.17 2.99
C PRO A 81 -1.00 -13.68 4.39
N MET A 82 -1.95 -14.60 4.49
CA MET A 82 -2.31 -15.34 5.70
C MET A 82 -2.04 -16.84 5.47
N GLN A 83 -2.10 -17.62 6.52
CA GLN A 83 -1.95 -19.08 6.41
C GLN A 83 -2.94 -19.69 5.40
N TYR A 84 -4.17 -19.18 5.38
CA TYR A 84 -5.21 -19.56 4.43
C TYR A 84 -5.74 -18.30 3.72
N GLY A 85 -5.22 -18.05 2.50
CA GLY A 85 -5.64 -16.91 1.70
C GLY A 85 -4.88 -15.62 2.00
N PHE A 86 -5.56 -14.49 2.00
CA PHE A 86 -4.99 -13.16 2.22
C PHE A 86 -6.05 -12.18 2.71
N MET A 87 -5.59 -11.10 3.31
CA MET A 87 -6.40 -9.93 3.67
C MET A 87 -6.02 -8.74 2.79
N TYR A 88 -6.95 -7.84 2.56
CA TYR A 88 -6.72 -6.53 1.97
C TYR A 88 -6.48 -5.52 3.07
N LEU A 89 -5.51 -4.65 2.86
CA LEU A 89 -5.21 -3.54 3.75
C LEU A 89 -5.17 -2.26 2.93
N VAL A 90 -6.02 -1.30 3.27
CA VAL A 90 -5.95 0.06 2.76
C VAL A 90 -5.31 0.97 3.81
N ALA A 91 -4.57 1.99 3.37
CA ALA A 91 -4.12 3.06 4.24
C ALA A 91 -4.33 4.42 3.58
N VAL A 92 -4.56 5.43 4.42
CA VAL A 92 -4.59 6.84 4.06
C VAL A 92 -3.40 7.53 4.72
N MET A 93 -2.52 8.11 3.91
CA MET A 93 -1.27 8.70 4.37
C MET A 93 -1.14 10.16 3.91
N ASP A 94 -0.73 11.04 4.82
CA ASP A 94 -0.33 12.40 4.48
C ASP A 94 0.96 12.40 3.65
N TRP A 95 0.92 13.00 2.48
CA TRP A 95 2.02 12.99 1.52
C TRP A 95 3.27 13.70 2.03
N TRP A 96 3.11 14.82 2.73
CA TRP A 96 4.23 15.61 3.23
C TRP A 96 4.97 14.92 4.35
N SER A 97 4.25 14.56 5.39
CA SER A 97 4.80 14.02 6.64
C SER A 97 5.04 12.51 6.63
N ARG A 98 4.45 11.78 5.67
CA ARG A 98 4.39 10.29 5.66
C ARG A 98 3.55 9.73 6.82
N TYR A 99 2.81 10.55 7.53
CA TYR A 99 1.97 10.12 8.64
C TYR A 99 0.78 9.31 8.13
N VAL A 100 0.62 8.11 8.63
CA VAL A 100 -0.54 7.27 8.32
C VAL A 100 -1.69 7.72 9.21
N LEU A 101 -2.72 8.29 8.59
CA LEU A 101 -3.89 8.87 9.27
C LEU A 101 -4.88 7.80 9.69
N ALA A 102 -5.08 6.82 8.82
CA ALA A 102 -5.97 5.68 9.04
C ALA A 102 -5.56 4.48 8.20
N TRP A 103 -6.00 3.33 8.61
CA TRP A 103 -5.88 2.07 7.88
C TRP A 103 -7.05 1.16 8.21
N GLU A 104 -7.40 0.27 7.30
CA GLU A 104 -8.52 -0.66 7.46
C GLU A 104 -8.19 -2.00 6.83
N LEU A 105 -8.57 -3.11 7.50
CA LEU A 105 -8.47 -4.47 6.97
C LEU A 105 -9.82 -4.93 6.40
N SER A 106 -9.78 -5.70 5.32
CA SER A 106 -10.96 -6.38 4.78
C SER A 106 -10.59 -7.76 4.23
N ASN A 107 -11.52 -8.69 4.27
CA ASN A 107 -11.46 -9.96 3.58
C ASN A 107 -12.09 -9.89 2.17
N THR A 108 -12.73 -8.77 1.82
CA THR A 108 -13.31 -8.47 0.52
C THR A 108 -12.65 -7.24 -0.09
N MET A 109 -12.64 -7.16 -1.41
CA MET A 109 -12.07 -6.04 -2.17
C MET A 109 -13.19 -5.12 -2.69
N ASP A 110 -14.14 -4.79 -1.82
CA ASP A 110 -15.19 -3.79 -2.09
C ASP A 110 -14.69 -2.36 -1.85
N ALA A 111 -15.48 -1.33 -2.19
CA ALA A 111 -15.09 0.05 -1.97
C ALA A 111 -15.33 0.51 -0.51
N GLU A 112 -16.16 -0.21 0.24
CA GLU A 112 -16.64 0.20 1.55
C GLU A 112 -15.52 0.34 2.59
N PHE A 113 -14.53 -0.59 2.60
CA PHE A 113 -13.43 -0.47 3.55
C PHE A 113 -12.50 0.70 3.21
N CYS A 114 -12.42 1.12 1.94
CA CYS A 114 -11.69 2.33 1.53
C CYS A 114 -12.41 3.59 2.01
N ILE A 115 -13.74 3.59 1.94
CA ILE A 115 -14.59 4.69 2.44
C ILE A 115 -14.42 4.82 3.95
N ARG A 116 -14.52 3.70 4.70
CA ARG A 116 -14.30 3.74 6.16
C ARG A 116 -12.92 4.25 6.54
N ALA A 117 -11.86 3.83 5.83
CA ALA A 117 -10.51 4.34 6.08
C ALA A 117 -10.42 5.86 5.80
N TRP A 118 -11.07 6.35 4.76
CA TRP A 118 -11.15 7.76 4.43
C TRP A 118 -11.86 8.57 5.53
N GLU A 119 -13.02 8.13 5.98
CA GLU A 119 -13.78 8.75 7.06
C GLU A 119 -13.02 8.77 8.38
N GLN A 120 -12.35 7.68 8.74
CA GLN A 120 -11.47 7.62 9.91
C GLN A 120 -10.31 8.61 9.78
N ALA A 121 -9.71 8.76 8.59
CA ALA A 121 -8.65 9.73 8.36
C ALA A 121 -9.13 11.17 8.55
N LEU A 122 -10.33 11.52 8.05
CA LEU A 122 -10.95 12.82 8.26
C LEU A 122 -11.21 13.09 9.75
N ALA A 123 -11.78 12.11 10.46
CA ALA A 123 -12.04 12.22 11.89
C ALA A 123 -10.74 12.39 12.71
N HIS A 124 -9.69 11.63 12.37
CA HIS A 124 -8.39 11.70 13.03
C HIS A 124 -7.69 13.04 12.80
N ALA A 125 -7.73 13.55 11.58
CA ALA A 125 -7.07 14.81 11.21
C ALA A 125 -7.83 16.05 11.73
N GLY A 126 -9.17 15.95 11.91
CA GLY A 126 -10.04 17.08 12.23
C GLY A 126 -10.17 18.12 11.12
N LYS A 127 -9.62 17.84 9.94
CA LYS A 127 -9.72 18.66 8.73
C LYS A 127 -9.48 17.81 7.49
N ALA A 128 -10.06 18.21 6.36
CA ALA A 128 -9.83 17.57 5.08
C ALA A 128 -8.53 18.06 4.40
N PRO A 129 -7.92 17.25 3.52
CA PRO A 129 -6.83 17.68 2.66
C PRO A 129 -7.38 18.57 1.51
N LEU A 130 -6.48 19.11 0.68
CA LEU A 130 -6.88 19.78 -0.55
C LEU A 130 -7.13 18.75 -1.67
N ILE A 131 -6.26 17.74 -1.75
CA ILE A 131 -6.27 16.72 -2.80
C ILE A 131 -6.18 15.32 -2.17
N SER A 132 -7.01 14.40 -2.68
CA SER A 132 -6.92 12.96 -2.44
C SER A 132 -6.34 12.30 -3.69
N ASN A 133 -5.17 11.67 -3.58
CA ASN A 133 -4.50 10.99 -4.68
C ASN A 133 -4.54 9.47 -4.51
N THR A 134 -4.99 8.76 -5.54
CA THR A 134 -5.11 7.30 -5.56
C THR A 134 -4.63 6.74 -6.89
N ASP A 135 -4.52 5.42 -7.00
CA ASP A 135 -4.48 4.76 -8.30
C ASP A 135 -5.87 4.72 -8.96
N GLN A 136 -5.94 4.14 -10.15
CA GLN A 136 -7.20 3.97 -10.89
C GLN A 136 -7.90 2.64 -10.55
N GLY A 137 -7.69 2.10 -9.35
CA GLY A 137 -8.35 0.89 -8.89
C GLY A 137 -9.87 1.05 -8.80
N SER A 138 -10.63 -0.02 -9.05
CA SER A 138 -12.10 0.00 -9.05
C SER A 138 -12.69 0.47 -7.71
N GLN A 139 -12.00 0.29 -6.61
CA GLN A 139 -12.39 0.76 -5.28
C GLN A 139 -12.38 2.29 -5.20
N PHE A 140 -11.32 2.92 -5.72
CA PHE A 140 -11.12 4.35 -5.68
C PHE A 140 -11.86 5.11 -6.79
N THR A 141 -12.22 4.40 -7.89
CA THR A 141 -13.05 4.95 -8.97
C THR A 141 -14.54 4.68 -8.75
N SER A 142 -14.92 4.00 -7.66
CA SER A 142 -16.32 3.76 -7.32
C SER A 142 -17.04 5.07 -6.99
N PRO A 143 -18.32 5.23 -7.41
CA PRO A 143 -19.08 6.43 -7.08
C PRO A 143 -19.10 6.72 -5.58
N GLY A 144 -19.30 5.70 -4.74
CA GLY A 144 -19.34 5.88 -3.29
C GLY A 144 -18.05 6.45 -2.69
N PHE A 145 -16.87 6.02 -3.17
CA PHE A 145 -15.59 6.58 -2.69
C PHE A 145 -15.39 8.02 -3.20
N VAL A 146 -15.66 8.26 -4.49
CA VAL A 146 -15.56 9.59 -5.10
C VAL A 146 -16.48 10.58 -4.38
N ASP A 147 -17.74 10.19 -4.15
CA ASP A 147 -18.72 11.00 -3.42
C ASP A 147 -18.27 11.31 -1.99
N ALA A 148 -17.69 10.32 -1.28
CA ALA A 148 -17.16 10.52 0.08
C ALA A 148 -16.00 11.53 0.11
N VAL A 149 -15.12 11.51 -0.90
CA VAL A 149 -14.01 12.47 -1.02
C VAL A 149 -14.53 13.86 -1.38
N GLN A 150 -15.38 13.98 -2.41
CA GLN A 150 -15.90 15.26 -2.90
C GLN A 150 -16.84 15.94 -1.91
N SER A 151 -17.63 15.16 -1.15
CA SER A 151 -18.51 15.70 -0.09
C SER A 151 -17.72 16.35 1.06
N ALA A 152 -16.44 15.99 1.22
CA ALA A 152 -15.55 16.67 2.15
C ALA A 152 -14.89 17.94 1.56
N GLY A 153 -15.24 18.34 0.34
CA GLY A 153 -14.68 19.50 -0.37
C GLY A 153 -13.26 19.24 -0.92
N VAL A 154 -12.89 17.98 -1.17
CA VAL A 154 -11.56 17.54 -1.58
C VAL A 154 -11.53 17.22 -3.06
N GLU A 155 -10.48 17.66 -3.76
CA GLU A 155 -10.27 17.34 -5.16
C GLU A 155 -9.73 15.91 -5.32
N VAL A 156 -10.30 15.16 -6.27
CA VAL A 156 -9.85 13.80 -6.59
C VAL A 156 -8.75 13.86 -7.64
N SER A 157 -7.64 13.21 -7.36
CA SER A 157 -6.51 13.04 -8.28
C SER A 157 -6.21 11.56 -8.44
N MET A 158 -5.95 11.13 -9.68
CA MET A 158 -5.61 9.73 -9.95
C MET A 158 -4.31 9.63 -10.73
N ASP A 159 -3.45 8.69 -10.32
CA ASP A 159 -2.19 8.42 -11.01
C ASP A 159 -2.43 7.99 -12.45
N GLY A 160 -1.62 8.51 -13.38
CA GLY A 160 -1.70 8.11 -14.78
C GLY A 160 -1.25 6.66 -14.98
N ARG A 161 -1.85 5.96 -15.96
CA ARG A 161 -1.43 4.59 -16.32
C ARG A 161 0.08 4.51 -16.59
N GLY A 162 0.77 3.63 -15.86
CA GLY A 162 2.21 3.39 -16.04
C GLY A 162 3.14 4.40 -15.35
N ARG A 163 2.63 5.36 -14.61
CA ARG A 163 3.42 6.34 -13.83
C ARG A 163 3.62 5.87 -12.38
N TRP A 164 4.37 4.80 -12.21
CA TRP A 164 4.75 4.25 -10.90
C TRP A 164 5.48 5.24 -9.97
N ILE A 165 5.97 6.36 -10.51
CA ILE A 165 6.67 7.39 -9.73
C ILE A 165 5.69 8.14 -8.81
N ASP A 166 4.44 8.24 -9.21
CA ASP A 166 3.44 9.10 -8.59
C ASP A 166 2.89 8.48 -7.28
N ASN A 167 2.97 7.14 -7.10
CA ASN A 167 2.52 6.45 -5.88
C ASN A 167 3.66 5.87 -5.00
N ARG A 168 4.90 6.27 -5.29
CA ARG A 168 6.12 5.77 -4.61
C ARG A 168 6.10 5.84 -3.08
N MET A 169 5.33 6.78 -2.55
CA MET A 169 5.35 7.06 -1.12
C MET A 169 4.63 5.96 -0.35
N ILE A 170 3.44 5.60 -0.80
CA ILE A 170 2.65 4.58 -0.15
C ILE A 170 3.14 3.17 -0.53
N GLU A 171 3.70 2.97 -1.73
CA GLU A 171 4.42 1.73 -2.07
C GLU A 171 5.59 1.47 -1.12
N ARG A 172 6.30 2.52 -0.71
CA ARG A 172 7.38 2.43 0.27
C ARG A 172 6.87 2.11 1.67
N LEU A 173 5.68 2.59 2.04
CA LEU A 173 4.99 2.20 3.26
C LEU A 173 4.75 0.68 3.26
N TRP A 174 4.17 0.15 2.18
CA TRP A 174 3.93 -1.28 2.04
C TRP A 174 5.18 -2.12 2.12
N ARG A 175 6.26 -1.67 1.49
CA ARG A 175 7.54 -2.35 1.60
C ARG A 175 8.01 -2.40 3.06
N SER A 176 7.97 -1.27 3.76
CA SER A 176 8.38 -1.24 5.17
C SER A 176 7.52 -2.16 6.02
N LEU A 177 6.19 -2.09 5.89
CA LEU A 177 5.26 -2.96 6.61
C LEU A 177 5.55 -4.44 6.35
N LYS A 178 5.70 -4.83 5.08
CA LYS A 178 5.91 -6.23 4.71
C LYS A 178 7.22 -6.78 5.27
N TYR A 179 8.30 -6.01 5.19
CA TYR A 179 9.62 -6.45 5.64
C TYR A 179 9.85 -6.29 7.16
N GLU A 180 9.17 -5.39 7.82
CA GLU A 180 9.37 -5.13 9.25
C GLU A 180 8.33 -5.83 10.14
N GLU A 181 7.17 -6.22 9.60
CA GLU A 181 6.08 -6.86 10.36
C GLU A 181 5.62 -8.18 9.74
N ILE A 182 5.15 -8.16 8.48
CA ILE A 182 4.41 -9.28 7.90
C ILE A 182 5.30 -10.50 7.62
N TYR A 183 6.51 -10.29 7.08
CA TYR A 183 7.41 -11.39 6.71
C TYR A 183 8.29 -11.88 7.86
N VAL A 184 8.36 -11.13 8.96
CA VAL A 184 9.20 -11.47 10.12
C VAL A 184 8.40 -11.98 11.30
N LYS A 185 7.08 -11.83 11.27
CA LYS A 185 6.19 -12.30 12.33
C LYS A 185 5.09 -13.18 11.75
N GLU A 186 4.75 -14.22 12.48
CA GLU A 186 3.64 -15.10 12.13
C GLU A 186 2.33 -14.53 12.71
N HIS A 187 1.34 -14.33 11.84
CA HIS A 187 0.00 -13.88 12.22
C HIS A 187 -1.00 -15.00 11.92
N ALA A 188 -1.17 -15.92 12.88
CA ALA A 188 -2.01 -17.10 12.70
C ALA A 188 -3.51 -16.77 12.62
N THR A 189 -3.95 -15.63 13.18
CA THR A 189 -5.35 -15.21 13.22
C THR A 189 -5.52 -13.76 12.78
N LEU A 190 -6.74 -13.39 12.37
CA LEU A 190 -7.09 -12.01 12.04
C LEU A 190 -6.80 -11.06 13.20
N HIS A 191 -7.22 -11.43 14.42
CA HIS A 191 -6.99 -10.62 15.62
C HIS A 191 -5.48 -10.41 15.90
N ALA A 192 -4.65 -11.44 15.70
CA ALA A 192 -3.20 -11.30 15.85
C ALA A 192 -2.61 -10.34 14.80
N LEU A 193 -3.13 -10.40 13.57
CA LEU A 193 -2.74 -9.48 12.51
C LEU A 193 -3.15 -8.04 12.83
N GLU A 194 -4.39 -7.79 13.22
CA GLU A 194 -4.89 -6.47 13.60
C GLU A 194 -4.06 -5.85 14.72
N ALA A 195 -3.84 -6.61 15.80
CA ALA A 195 -2.99 -6.15 16.90
C ALA A 195 -1.53 -5.91 16.49
N GLY A 196 -1.01 -6.70 15.54
CA GLY A 196 0.30 -6.50 14.94
C GLY A 196 0.39 -5.21 14.14
N LEU A 197 -0.59 -4.96 13.29
CA LEU A 197 -0.68 -3.75 12.47
C LEU A 197 -0.85 -2.49 13.32
N GLU A 198 -1.70 -2.52 14.35
CA GLU A 198 -1.89 -1.39 15.25
C GLU A 198 -0.57 -0.99 15.93
N ARG A 199 0.16 -1.97 16.48
CA ARG A 199 1.49 -1.71 17.07
C ARG A 199 2.48 -1.19 16.03
N TRP A 200 2.47 -1.77 14.82
CA TRP A 200 3.40 -1.37 13.78
C TRP A 200 3.12 0.05 13.26
N PHE A 201 1.87 0.41 12.98
CA PHE A 201 1.50 1.76 12.54
C PHE A 201 1.77 2.80 13.64
N GLY A 202 1.49 2.45 14.90
CA GLY A 202 1.86 3.29 16.03
C GLY A 202 3.38 3.55 16.09
N HIS A 203 4.19 2.50 15.94
CA HIS A 203 5.65 2.59 15.87
C HIS A 203 6.12 3.38 14.63
N TYR A 204 5.57 3.10 13.46
CA TYR A 204 5.88 3.80 12.22
C TYR A 204 5.65 5.30 12.33
N ASN A 205 4.51 5.71 12.86
CA ASN A 205 4.15 7.10 13.00
C ASN A 205 4.94 7.82 14.11
N GLY A 206 5.07 7.19 15.28
CA GLY A 206 5.51 7.88 16.50
C GLY A 206 6.98 7.69 16.85
N TRP A 207 7.62 6.62 16.37
CA TRP A 207 8.97 6.27 16.85
C TRP A 207 9.98 6.00 15.72
N ARG A 208 9.56 5.47 14.60
CA ARG A 208 10.45 5.11 13.49
C ARG A 208 11.07 6.35 12.84
N PRO A 209 12.41 6.51 12.81
CA PRO A 209 13.06 7.63 12.14
C PRO A 209 12.99 7.46 10.61
N HIS A 210 12.73 8.55 9.90
CA HIS A 210 12.68 8.59 8.44
C HIS A 210 13.80 9.46 7.88
N GLN A 211 14.70 8.87 7.11
CA GLN A 211 15.84 9.58 6.53
C GLN A 211 15.42 10.77 5.66
N VAL A 212 14.35 10.61 4.87
CA VAL A 212 13.82 11.69 4.02
C VAL A 212 13.17 12.83 4.80
N LEU A 213 12.85 12.60 6.07
CA LEU A 213 12.33 13.60 7.01
C LEU A 213 13.44 14.13 7.96
N GLY A 214 14.70 13.99 7.58
CA GLY A 214 15.83 14.39 8.44
C GLY A 214 15.93 13.55 9.73
N ASN A 215 15.55 12.27 9.67
CA ASN A 215 15.45 11.34 10.81
C ASN A 215 14.37 11.69 11.85
N LEU A 216 13.46 12.60 11.53
CA LEU A 216 12.26 12.81 12.31
C LEU A 216 11.26 11.68 12.08
N THR A 217 10.34 11.50 13.02
CA THR A 217 9.21 10.60 12.84
C THR A 217 8.10 11.29 12.03
N PRO A 218 7.22 10.53 11.35
CA PRO A 218 6.06 11.10 10.67
C PRO A 218 5.21 12.00 11.57
N GLN A 219 4.97 11.60 12.82
CA GLN A 219 4.21 12.38 13.79
C GLN A 219 4.87 13.72 14.13
N GLN A 220 6.20 13.76 14.26
CA GLN A 220 6.93 15.00 14.54
C GLN A 220 6.79 16.02 13.41
N VAL A 221 6.70 15.53 12.16
CA VAL A 221 6.52 16.39 10.98
C VAL A 221 5.04 16.76 10.79
N TYR A 222 4.12 15.85 11.06
CA TYR A 222 2.68 16.09 10.93
C TYR A 222 2.14 17.06 11.98
N ARG A 223 2.60 16.92 13.26
CA ARG A 223 2.18 17.72 14.42
C ARG A 223 3.39 18.39 15.12
N PRO A 224 4.07 19.33 14.46
CA PRO A 224 5.32 19.88 15.00
C PRO A 224 5.16 20.65 16.31
N GLN A 225 4.00 21.23 16.57
CA GLN A 225 3.73 21.96 17.83
C GLN A 225 3.62 21.04 19.04
N GLU A 226 2.96 19.88 18.88
CA GLU A 226 2.88 18.86 19.94
C GLU A 226 4.26 18.30 20.27
N SER A 227 5.05 18.01 19.23
CA SER A 227 6.40 17.48 19.37
C SER A 227 7.32 18.45 20.13
N ARG A 228 7.26 19.75 19.82
CA ARG A 228 8.02 20.80 20.57
C ARG A 228 7.57 20.91 22.02
N ARG A 229 6.29 20.71 22.31
CA ARG A 229 5.74 20.72 23.67
C ARG A 229 6.26 19.52 24.49
N ILE A 230 6.27 18.32 23.88
CA ILE A 230 6.78 17.10 24.51
C ILE A 230 8.27 17.24 24.84
N VAL A 231 9.09 17.69 23.89
CA VAL A 231 10.54 17.92 24.13
C VAL A 231 10.78 18.94 25.23
N LYS A 232 10.00 20.04 25.28
CA LYS A 232 10.11 21.04 26.34
C LYS A 232 9.72 20.47 27.72
N LEU A 233 8.73 19.56 27.80
CA LEU A 233 8.34 18.92 29.06
C LEU A 233 9.41 17.93 29.53
N LEU A 234 10.00 17.14 28.64
CA LEU A 234 11.07 16.20 28.95
C LEU A 234 12.34 16.92 29.45
N ASN A 235 12.71 18.03 28.80
CA ASN A 235 13.86 18.84 29.21
C ASN A 235 13.64 19.62 30.52
N LYS A 236 12.40 19.74 31.01
CA LYS A 236 12.10 20.31 32.34
C LYS A 236 12.07 19.27 33.47
N ALA A 237 11.96 18.00 33.10
CA ALA A 237 11.90 16.87 34.04
C ALA A 237 13.28 16.18 34.21
N ALA A 238 14.28 16.53 33.42
CA ALA A 238 15.67 16.13 33.53
C ALA A 238 16.50 17.22 34.19
#